data_3f276d41b22cb6e9f9716c01328217be
#
_entry.id   3f276d41b22cb6e9f9716c01328217be
#
_cell.length_a   1.000
_cell.length_b   1.000
_cell.length_c   1.000
_cell.angle_alpha   90.00
_cell.angle_beta   90.00
_cell.angle_gamma   90.00
#
_symmetry.space_group_name_H-M   'P 1'
#
loop_
_entity.id
_entity.type
_entity.pdbx_description
1 polymer ?
#
loop_
_entity_poly.entity_id
_entity_poly.type
_entity_poly.pdbx_seq_one_letter_code
_entity_poly.pdbx_strand_id
1 'polypeptide(L)'
;MGLSTILICVAFASFAVSYGWGMRGTVIGGEKGAMLPGLYLGLILAWFAGGGIRENFMIPAAAGLMGMTFGGTEPYGDTIHFVLCREDKEHYNPVRGYTGLAVKGGLWFGVAGGFIALSMSAMSGKYSAAGLVVFCLLIPVIGIAGYRIFNWPYNKENGKFPAIYFCYESREEWGSNLAIMLTMLGIGIFRNDNLLTSLISGGFAFGFIGWLVAIKFYDLCIHPMKNGRFIFGDKIDRKRIDGWKVMEFTLGAIGGMGVSLVFCLSGKEINAINEAIALNGVFNPIAKAEPFMPFVILASAAAVIVINVYEYLVEKKGGSYNSFVMDLIERPFFNVVPMIFVLLGSNGAARLMTVFMLIFVVSVKSIADRFPKGKSIVFPAAVFVSATVLTLVLDFVKGGYSAFDIIFAGGLPYIAAELFFRYYRGRKVEKKSMKELYANGSFPVVMGYMIIQVAIICVISAFIF
;
A
#
# COMPACT_ATOMS: atom_id res chain seq x y z
N MET A 1 -22.70 13.18 10.28
CA MET A 1 -22.16 14.14 9.28
C MET A 1 -23.30 14.65 8.38
N GLY A 2 -23.24 15.94 7.92
CA GLY A 2 -24.19 16.45 6.94
C GLY A 2 -23.98 15.87 5.54
N LEU A 3 -25.01 15.86 4.70
CA LEU A 3 -24.94 15.27 3.35
C LEU A 3 -23.82 15.86 2.49
N SER A 4 -23.65 17.19 2.52
CA SER A 4 -22.55 17.87 1.79
C SER A 4 -21.17 17.37 2.21
N THR A 5 -20.94 17.21 3.51
CA THR A 5 -19.68 16.70 4.07
C THR A 5 -19.42 15.25 3.62
N ILE A 6 -20.47 14.42 3.62
CA ILE A 6 -20.39 13.04 3.12
C ILE A 6 -19.98 13.03 1.66
N LEU A 7 -20.66 13.80 0.80
CA LEU A 7 -20.36 13.86 -0.62
C LEU A 7 -18.93 14.33 -0.91
N ILE A 8 -18.47 15.35 -0.17
CA ILE A 8 -17.11 15.87 -0.31
C ILE A 8 -16.08 14.82 0.14
N CYS A 9 -16.27 14.19 1.30
CA CYS A 9 -15.38 13.13 1.79
C CYS A 9 -15.26 11.98 0.77
N VAL A 10 -16.40 11.51 0.28
CA VAL A 10 -16.47 10.42 -0.69
C VAL A 10 -15.79 10.79 -2.02
N ALA A 11 -16.02 12.01 -2.52
CA ALA A 11 -15.37 12.50 -3.75
C ALA A 11 -13.85 12.60 -3.59
N PHE A 12 -13.37 13.18 -2.49
CA PHE A 12 -11.93 13.29 -2.22
C PHE A 12 -11.27 11.93 -2.05
N ALA A 13 -11.88 11.03 -1.27
CA ALA A 13 -11.35 9.67 -1.08
C ALA A 13 -11.35 8.89 -2.40
N SER A 14 -12.43 8.97 -3.18
CA SER A 14 -12.49 8.34 -4.51
C SER A 14 -11.35 8.83 -5.41
N PHE A 15 -11.15 10.14 -5.51
CA PHE A 15 -10.12 10.73 -6.34
C PHE A 15 -8.71 10.39 -5.87
N ALA A 16 -8.39 10.59 -4.58
CA ALA A 16 -7.05 10.41 -4.07
C ALA A 16 -6.62 8.93 -4.05
N VAL A 17 -7.51 8.02 -3.68
CA VAL A 17 -7.24 6.58 -3.70
C VAL A 17 -7.13 6.06 -5.14
N SER A 18 -7.97 6.56 -6.05
CA SER A 18 -7.84 6.32 -7.50
C SER A 18 -6.47 6.71 -7.99
N TYR A 19 -6.05 7.93 -7.67
CA TYR A 19 -4.75 8.44 -8.06
C TYR A 19 -3.59 7.60 -7.47
N GLY A 20 -3.66 7.26 -6.20
CA GLY A 20 -2.68 6.40 -5.53
C GLY A 20 -2.54 5.03 -6.20
N TRP A 21 -3.64 4.39 -6.57
CA TRP A 21 -3.63 3.13 -7.30
C TRP A 21 -3.08 3.28 -8.72
N GLY A 22 -3.45 4.33 -9.44
CA GLY A 22 -2.91 4.63 -10.76
C GLY A 22 -1.39 4.85 -10.77
N MET A 23 -0.83 5.35 -9.67
CA MET A 23 0.62 5.53 -9.51
C MET A 23 1.38 4.23 -9.26
N ARG A 24 0.71 3.20 -8.74
CA ARG A 24 1.34 1.93 -8.37
C ARG A 24 2.17 1.30 -9.48
N GLY A 25 1.71 1.33 -10.71
CA GLY A 25 2.37 0.70 -11.84
C GLY A 25 3.37 1.59 -12.58
N THR A 26 3.60 2.85 -12.17
CA THR A 26 4.44 3.79 -12.93
C THR A 26 5.82 4.02 -12.33
N VAL A 27 5.86 4.71 -11.19
CA VAL A 27 7.12 5.20 -10.60
C VAL A 27 7.48 4.44 -9.33
N ILE A 28 6.48 4.20 -8.50
CA ILE A 28 6.66 3.60 -7.18
C ILE A 28 6.53 2.07 -7.28
N GLY A 29 6.66 1.58 -8.45
CA GLY A 29 6.84 0.21 -8.87
C GLY A 29 6.08 -0.89 -8.12
N GLY A 30 5.28 -1.62 -8.88
CA GLY A 30 4.81 -2.94 -8.53
C GLY A 30 3.98 -3.01 -7.25
N GLU A 31 4.21 -4.06 -6.54
CA GLU A 31 3.44 -4.52 -5.39
C GLU A 31 3.43 -3.53 -4.23
N LYS A 32 4.46 -2.70 -4.09
CA LYS A 32 4.65 -1.80 -2.94
C LYS A 32 4.04 -0.42 -3.12
N GLY A 33 3.68 -0.07 -4.34
CA GLY A 33 2.96 1.18 -4.61
C GLY A 33 1.57 1.27 -3.97
N ALA A 34 1.03 0.16 -3.48
CA ALA A 34 -0.21 0.13 -2.71
C ALA A 34 -0.16 0.94 -1.39
N MET A 35 1.01 1.31 -0.91
CA MET A 35 1.15 2.19 0.26
C MET A 35 0.45 3.52 0.09
N LEU A 36 0.54 4.14 -1.09
CA LEU A 36 -0.01 5.47 -1.33
C LEU A 36 -1.53 5.54 -1.24
N PRO A 37 -2.30 4.66 -1.90
CA PRO A 37 -3.74 4.70 -1.76
C PRO A 37 -4.19 4.50 -0.31
N GLY A 38 -3.50 3.65 0.47
CA GLY A 38 -3.77 3.46 1.89
C GLY A 38 -3.47 4.71 2.72
N LEU A 39 -2.33 5.35 2.47
CA LEU A 39 -1.95 6.62 3.11
C LEU A 39 -3.01 7.71 2.85
N TYR A 40 -3.40 7.91 1.59
CA TYR A 40 -4.39 8.90 1.21
C TYR A 40 -5.76 8.62 1.83
N LEU A 41 -6.17 7.36 1.84
CA LEU A 41 -7.43 6.98 2.48
C LEU A 41 -7.41 7.33 3.97
N GLY A 42 -6.39 6.91 4.71
CA GLY A 42 -6.27 7.20 6.13
C GLY A 42 -6.22 8.70 6.45
N LEU A 43 -5.48 9.49 5.65
CA LEU A 43 -5.43 10.96 5.78
C LEU A 43 -6.81 11.60 5.62
N ILE A 44 -7.54 11.22 4.57
CA ILE A 44 -8.86 11.81 4.28
C ILE A 44 -9.87 11.43 5.36
N LEU A 45 -9.91 10.16 5.77
CA LEU A 45 -10.83 9.73 6.82
C LEU A 45 -10.53 10.43 8.15
N ALA A 46 -9.26 10.57 8.51
CA ALA A 46 -8.87 11.32 9.71
C ALA A 46 -9.29 12.79 9.65
N TRP A 47 -9.12 13.43 8.49
CA TRP A 47 -9.53 14.81 8.29
C TRP A 47 -11.03 15.02 8.52
N PHE A 48 -11.85 14.16 7.90
CA PHE A 48 -13.31 14.25 8.00
C PHE A 48 -13.86 13.72 9.32
N ALA A 49 -13.08 12.96 10.10
CA ALA A 49 -13.43 12.57 11.45
C ALA A 49 -13.56 13.78 12.38
N GLY A 50 -12.76 14.82 12.16
CA GLY A 50 -12.70 15.98 13.06
C GLY A 50 -12.08 15.66 14.41
N GLY A 51 -12.11 16.63 15.33
CA GLY A 51 -11.69 16.47 16.74
C GLY A 51 -10.30 15.88 16.91
N GLY A 52 -10.12 15.10 17.96
CA GLY A 52 -8.84 14.50 18.32
C GLY A 52 -8.28 13.53 17.27
N ILE A 53 -9.13 12.88 16.46
CA ILE A 53 -8.67 12.04 15.36
C ILE A 53 -7.98 12.90 14.30
N ARG A 54 -8.57 14.05 13.95
CA ARG A 54 -7.99 14.98 12.98
C ARG A 54 -6.66 15.57 13.47
N GLU A 55 -6.56 15.92 14.74
CA GLU A 55 -5.32 16.43 15.33
C GLU A 55 -4.18 15.40 15.29
N ASN A 56 -4.54 14.12 15.28
CA ASN A 56 -3.61 12.99 15.24
C ASN A 56 -3.68 12.21 13.91
N PHE A 57 -3.93 12.92 12.81
CA PHE A 57 -4.21 12.35 11.48
C PHE A 57 -3.16 11.39 10.93
N MET A 58 -1.89 11.51 11.37
CA MET A 58 -0.84 10.63 10.90
C MET A 58 -0.98 9.19 11.41
N ILE A 59 -1.68 8.98 12.53
CA ILE A 59 -1.91 7.63 13.06
C ILE A 59 -2.80 6.82 12.10
N PRO A 60 -4.02 7.26 11.73
CA PRO A 60 -4.83 6.56 10.73
C PRO A 60 -4.20 6.53 9.33
N ALA A 61 -3.44 7.58 8.95
CA ALA A 61 -2.74 7.64 7.68
C ALA A 61 -1.66 6.55 7.58
N ALA A 62 -0.81 6.43 8.60
CA ALA A 62 0.22 5.40 8.68
C ALA A 62 -0.39 3.98 8.76
N ALA A 63 -1.47 3.81 9.53
CA ALA A 63 -2.19 2.55 9.61
C ALA A 63 -2.78 2.14 8.25
N GLY A 64 -3.34 3.08 7.51
CA GLY A 64 -3.83 2.87 6.15
C GLY A 64 -2.73 2.49 5.17
N LEU A 65 -1.59 3.19 5.21
CA LEU A 65 -0.39 2.88 4.43
C LEU A 65 0.04 1.43 4.66
N MET A 66 0.23 1.04 5.91
CA MET A 66 0.69 -0.31 6.27
C MET A 66 -0.36 -1.37 5.97
N GLY A 67 -1.63 -1.11 6.27
CA GLY A 67 -2.73 -2.03 6.01
C GLY A 67 -2.91 -2.32 4.52
N MET A 68 -2.84 -1.29 3.66
CA MET A 68 -2.93 -1.48 2.21
C MET A 68 -1.69 -2.20 1.65
N THR A 69 -0.54 -2.08 2.28
CA THR A 69 0.67 -2.80 1.88
C THR A 69 0.51 -4.30 2.01
N PHE A 70 -0.15 -4.79 3.05
CA PHE A 70 -0.42 -6.22 3.21
C PHE A 70 -1.17 -6.79 2.01
N GLY A 71 -2.26 -6.15 1.59
CA GLY A 71 -3.03 -6.57 0.43
C GLY A 71 -2.31 -6.32 -0.89
N GLY A 72 -1.79 -5.13 -1.05
CA GLY A 72 -1.22 -4.66 -2.31
C GLY A 72 0.08 -5.32 -2.75
N THR A 73 0.74 -6.10 -1.90
CA THR A 73 1.87 -6.94 -2.28
C THR A 73 1.46 -8.21 -3.01
N GLU A 74 0.18 -8.54 -2.98
CA GLU A 74 -0.34 -9.72 -3.64
C GLU A 74 -0.34 -9.55 -5.16
N PRO A 75 0.23 -10.48 -5.93
CA PRO A 75 0.26 -10.41 -7.39
C PRO A 75 -1.15 -10.59 -7.97
N TYR A 76 -1.44 -9.87 -9.05
CA TYR A 76 -2.72 -9.95 -9.76
C TYR A 76 -2.58 -10.05 -11.28
N GLY A 77 -1.36 -9.99 -11.80
CA GLY A 77 -1.10 -10.08 -13.24
C GLY A 77 -1.66 -11.36 -13.85
N ASP A 78 -1.32 -12.52 -13.26
CA ASP A 78 -1.82 -13.82 -13.71
C ASP A 78 -3.34 -13.92 -13.56
N THR A 79 -3.89 -13.32 -12.50
CA THR A 79 -5.34 -13.31 -12.29
C THR A 79 -6.06 -12.53 -13.39
N ILE A 80 -5.46 -11.43 -13.87
CA ILE A 80 -5.92 -10.68 -15.03
C ILE A 80 -5.82 -11.52 -16.30
N HIS A 81 -4.73 -12.28 -16.47
CA HIS A 81 -4.52 -13.14 -17.60
C HIS A 81 -5.65 -14.16 -17.79
N PHE A 82 -6.15 -14.77 -16.70
CA PHE A 82 -7.32 -15.64 -16.75
C PHE A 82 -8.56 -15.00 -17.37
N VAL A 83 -8.71 -13.65 -17.30
CA VAL A 83 -9.86 -12.93 -17.85
C VAL A 83 -9.63 -12.46 -19.28
N LEU A 84 -8.44 -11.95 -19.57
CA LEU A 84 -8.20 -11.15 -20.77
C LEU A 84 -7.53 -11.93 -21.90
N CYS A 85 -6.73 -12.94 -21.60
CA CYS A 85 -5.97 -13.68 -22.62
C CYS A 85 -6.80 -14.81 -23.24
N ARG A 86 -7.81 -14.44 -24.03
CA ARG A 86 -8.78 -15.36 -24.66
C ARG A 86 -8.15 -16.37 -25.62
N GLU A 87 -6.96 -16.07 -26.11
CA GLU A 87 -6.21 -16.92 -27.05
C GLU A 87 -5.43 -18.03 -26.34
N ASP A 88 -5.12 -17.83 -25.07
CA ASP A 88 -4.47 -18.81 -24.21
C ASP A 88 -5.49 -19.78 -23.62
N LYS A 89 -5.79 -20.83 -24.41
CA LYS A 89 -6.81 -21.84 -24.03
C LYS A 89 -6.47 -22.62 -22.77
N GLU A 90 -5.19 -22.67 -22.39
CA GLU A 90 -4.73 -23.39 -21.21
C GLU A 90 -5.06 -22.60 -19.93
N HIS A 91 -4.85 -21.29 -19.96
CA HIS A 91 -5.02 -20.44 -18.77
C HIS A 91 -6.30 -19.60 -18.79
N TYR A 92 -6.97 -19.43 -19.94
CA TYR A 92 -8.21 -18.66 -20.03
C TYR A 92 -9.33 -19.27 -19.18
N ASN A 93 -9.60 -18.65 -18.04
CA ASN A 93 -10.66 -19.04 -17.11
C ASN A 93 -11.30 -17.80 -16.48
N PRO A 94 -12.26 -17.15 -17.16
CA PRO A 94 -12.82 -15.90 -16.68
C PRO A 94 -13.51 -16.01 -15.32
N VAL A 95 -14.13 -17.15 -14.99
CA VAL A 95 -14.75 -17.34 -13.68
C VAL A 95 -13.70 -17.26 -12.57
N ARG A 96 -12.58 -17.97 -12.73
CA ARG A 96 -11.46 -17.93 -11.80
C ARG A 96 -10.86 -16.53 -11.72
N GLY A 97 -10.64 -15.89 -12.86
CA GLY A 97 -10.06 -14.56 -12.94
C GLY A 97 -10.94 -13.50 -12.26
N TYR A 98 -12.22 -13.42 -12.60
CA TYR A 98 -13.14 -12.49 -11.95
C TYR A 98 -13.26 -12.73 -10.45
N THR A 99 -13.43 -13.99 -10.03
CA THR A 99 -13.51 -14.36 -8.61
C THR A 99 -12.22 -13.99 -7.88
N GLY A 100 -11.07 -14.31 -8.45
CA GLY A 100 -9.77 -14.02 -7.85
C GLY A 100 -9.52 -12.54 -7.67
N LEU A 101 -9.79 -11.73 -8.70
CA LEU A 101 -9.65 -10.28 -8.62
C LEU A 101 -10.60 -9.67 -7.59
N ALA A 102 -11.85 -10.11 -7.58
CA ALA A 102 -12.85 -9.64 -6.62
C ALA A 102 -12.44 -9.94 -5.18
N VAL A 103 -12.02 -11.19 -4.89
CA VAL A 103 -11.52 -11.58 -3.57
C VAL A 103 -10.30 -10.75 -3.17
N LYS A 104 -9.29 -10.63 -4.04
CA LYS A 104 -8.10 -9.83 -3.79
C LYS A 104 -8.43 -8.38 -3.47
N GLY A 105 -9.27 -7.73 -4.28
CA GLY A 105 -9.70 -6.35 -4.03
C GLY A 105 -10.45 -6.19 -2.70
N GLY A 106 -11.35 -7.13 -2.40
CA GLY A 106 -12.03 -7.16 -1.11
C GLY A 106 -11.05 -7.24 0.05
N LEU A 107 -10.07 -8.14 -0.03
CA LEU A 107 -9.04 -8.30 1.01
C LEU A 107 -8.18 -7.03 1.16
N TRP A 108 -7.77 -6.40 0.07
CA TRP A 108 -6.92 -5.20 0.11
C TRP A 108 -7.60 -4.04 0.83
N PHE A 109 -8.83 -3.73 0.45
CA PHE A 109 -9.58 -2.64 1.06
C PHE A 109 -10.15 -3.01 2.43
N GLY A 110 -10.50 -4.28 2.66
CA GLY A 110 -10.95 -4.76 3.97
C GLY A 110 -9.84 -4.70 5.02
N VAL A 111 -8.63 -5.16 4.69
CA VAL A 111 -7.47 -5.09 5.60
C VAL A 111 -7.08 -3.63 5.85
N ALA A 112 -7.02 -2.78 4.81
CA ALA A 112 -6.68 -1.38 4.97
C ALA A 112 -7.71 -0.63 5.83
N GLY A 113 -9.01 -0.80 5.55
CA GLY A 113 -10.09 -0.25 6.37
C GLY A 113 -10.04 -0.72 7.81
N GLY A 114 -9.71 -2.01 8.02
CA GLY A 114 -9.53 -2.58 9.34
C GLY A 114 -8.40 -1.92 10.13
N PHE A 115 -7.21 -1.75 9.56
CA PHE A 115 -6.11 -1.09 10.25
C PHE A 115 -6.37 0.40 10.51
N ILE A 116 -7.02 1.11 9.58
CA ILE A 116 -7.44 2.50 9.81
C ILE A 116 -8.40 2.59 11.00
N ALA A 117 -9.44 1.77 11.02
CA ALA A 117 -10.42 1.76 12.10
C ALA A 117 -9.80 1.34 13.44
N LEU A 118 -8.97 0.27 13.43
CA LEU A 118 -8.26 -0.20 14.61
C LEU A 118 -7.39 0.92 15.21
N SER A 119 -6.70 1.69 14.37
CA SER A 119 -5.86 2.79 14.82
C SER A 119 -6.67 3.91 15.47
N MET A 120 -7.81 4.28 14.88
CA MET A 120 -8.72 5.28 15.46
C MET A 120 -9.29 4.82 16.81
N SER A 121 -9.74 3.57 16.89
CA SER A 121 -10.24 2.98 18.13
C SER A 121 -9.14 2.82 19.19
N ALA A 122 -7.90 2.51 18.77
CA ALA A 122 -6.76 2.45 19.69
C ALA A 122 -6.45 3.81 20.33
N MET A 123 -6.53 4.90 19.57
CA MET A 123 -6.31 6.27 20.07
C MET A 123 -7.25 6.64 21.23
N SER A 124 -8.46 6.09 21.26
CA SER A 124 -9.43 6.31 22.35
C SER A 124 -9.19 5.45 23.60
N GLY A 125 -8.16 4.57 23.59
CA GLY A 125 -7.91 3.63 24.67
C GLY A 125 -8.84 2.42 24.71
N LYS A 126 -9.61 2.15 23.64
CA LYS A 126 -10.53 0.99 23.57
C LYS A 126 -9.80 -0.34 23.69
N TYR A 127 -8.55 -0.39 23.29
CA TYR A 127 -7.69 -1.58 23.32
C TYR A 127 -6.55 -1.40 24.32
N SER A 128 -6.18 -2.48 25.01
CA SER A 128 -5.01 -2.46 25.88
C SER A 128 -3.71 -2.49 25.05
N ALA A 129 -2.66 -1.84 25.54
CA ALA A 129 -1.35 -1.85 24.91
C ALA A 129 -0.84 -3.28 24.66
N ALA A 130 -0.92 -4.14 25.68
CA ALA A 130 -0.51 -5.53 25.56
C ALA A 130 -1.29 -6.28 24.47
N GLY A 131 -2.61 -6.06 24.38
CA GLY A 131 -3.45 -6.69 23.35
C GLY A 131 -3.04 -6.27 21.94
N LEU A 132 -2.76 -4.97 21.72
CA LEU A 132 -2.31 -4.46 20.40
C LEU A 132 -0.91 -4.98 20.03
N VAL A 133 0.02 -5.04 20.99
CA VAL A 133 1.36 -5.63 20.77
C VAL A 133 1.25 -7.09 20.38
N VAL A 134 0.49 -7.87 21.17
CA VAL A 134 0.28 -9.30 20.89
C VAL A 134 -0.36 -9.50 19.52
N PHE A 135 -1.40 -8.73 19.20
CA PHE A 135 -2.02 -8.79 17.85
C PHE A 135 -0.98 -8.54 16.76
N CYS A 136 -0.20 -7.47 16.84
CA CYS A 136 0.82 -7.15 15.84
C CYS A 136 1.86 -8.28 15.70
N LEU A 137 2.36 -8.80 16.82
CA LEU A 137 3.34 -9.88 16.80
C LEU A 137 2.77 -11.20 16.26
N LEU A 138 1.46 -11.42 16.39
CA LEU A 138 0.79 -12.60 15.84
C LEU A 138 0.46 -12.46 14.33
N ILE A 139 0.50 -11.27 13.73
CA ILE A 139 0.19 -11.10 12.30
C ILE A 139 0.98 -12.07 11.40
N PRO A 140 2.31 -12.25 11.56
CA PRO A 140 3.06 -13.22 10.77
C PRO A 140 2.57 -14.65 10.95
N VAL A 141 2.29 -15.03 12.18
CA VAL A 141 1.80 -16.38 12.50
C VAL A 141 0.43 -16.63 11.87
N ILE A 142 -0.47 -15.64 11.99
CA ILE A 142 -1.81 -15.64 11.36
C ILE A 142 -1.67 -15.75 9.84
N GLY A 143 -0.77 -14.95 9.24
CA GLY A 143 -0.51 -14.98 7.80
C GLY A 143 0.01 -16.34 7.33
N ILE A 144 0.97 -16.94 8.05
CA ILE A 144 1.47 -18.30 7.76
C ILE A 144 0.36 -19.34 7.88
N ALA A 145 -0.45 -19.26 8.94
CA ALA A 145 -1.57 -20.17 9.13
C ALA A 145 -2.59 -20.05 7.98
N GLY A 146 -2.96 -18.81 7.60
CA GLY A 146 -3.84 -18.57 6.47
C GLY A 146 -3.29 -19.09 5.15
N TYR A 147 -1.99 -18.87 4.88
CA TYR A 147 -1.33 -19.48 3.73
C TYR A 147 -1.41 -21.00 3.74
N ARG A 148 -1.10 -21.63 4.87
CA ARG A 148 -1.12 -23.09 5.00
C ARG A 148 -2.52 -23.68 4.83
N ILE A 149 -3.55 -22.98 5.30
CA ILE A 149 -4.95 -23.45 5.20
C ILE A 149 -5.49 -23.29 3.78
N PHE A 150 -5.25 -22.15 3.14
CA PHE A 150 -5.93 -21.78 1.89
C PHE A 150 -5.07 -21.91 0.65
N ASN A 151 -3.75 -21.70 0.75
CA ASN A 151 -2.84 -21.64 -0.39
C ASN A 151 -1.88 -22.85 -0.46
N TRP A 152 -1.95 -23.81 0.46
CA TRP A 152 -1.12 -25.00 0.43
C TRP A 152 -1.86 -26.18 -0.21
N PRO A 153 -1.18 -27.04 -1.02
CA PRO A 153 0.18 -26.89 -1.50
C PRO A 153 0.23 -25.98 -2.75
N TYR A 154 1.08 -24.94 -2.73
CA TYR A 154 1.36 -24.15 -3.94
C TYR A 154 2.82 -24.31 -4.32
N ASN A 155 3.08 -24.99 -5.43
CA ASN A 155 4.40 -25.17 -6.00
C ASN A 155 4.28 -25.26 -7.53
N LYS A 156 4.53 -24.13 -8.21
CA LYS A 156 4.42 -24.03 -9.65
C LYS A 156 5.40 -24.94 -10.40
N GLU A 157 6.62 -25.12 -9.87
CA GLU A 157 7.66 -25.95 -10.50
C GLU A 157 7.24 -27.42 -10.61
N ASN A 158 6.46 -27.89 -9.65
CA ASN A 158 5.95 -29.26 -9.60
C ASN A 158 4.48 -29.37 -10.06
N GLY A 159 3.89 -28.29 -10.60
CA GLY A 159 2.48 -28.25 -11.03
C GLY A 159 1.47 -28.49 -9.90
N LYS A 160 1.84 -28.22 -8.64
CA LYS A 160 0.97 -28.41 -7.49
C LYS A 160 0.25 -27.14 -7.13
N PHE A 161 -1.06 -27.16 -7.27
CA PHE A 161 -1.93 -26.04 -6.94
C PHE A 161 -2.94 -26.43 -5.87
N PRO A 162 -3.35 -25.50 -4.96
CA PRO A 162 -4.46 -25.70 -4.06
C PRO A 162 -5.77 -25.81 -4.85
N ALA A 163 -6.83 -26.27 -4.19
CA ALA A 163 -8.16 -26.39 -4.82
C ALA A 163 -8.67 -25.05 -5.35
N ILE A 164 -8.38 -23.95 -4.64
CA ILE A 164 -8.70 -22.58 -5.05
C ILE A 164 -7.39 -21.82 -5.20
N TYR A 165 -7.06 -21.43 -6.43
CA TYR A 165 -5.91 -20.59 -6.73
C TYR A 165 -6.25 -19.54 -7.78
N PHE A 166 -5.57 -18.41 -7.72
CA PHE A 166 -5.79 -17.24 -8.58
C PHE A 166 -4.54 -16.78 -9.33
N CYS A 167 -3.39 -17.44 -9.07
CA CYS A 167 -2.15 -17.25 -9.81
C CYS A 167 -1.60 -18.60 -10.26
N TYR A 168 -0.90 -18.63 -11.39
CA TYR A 168 -0.27 -19.86 -11.91
C TYR A 168 1.25 -19.70 -12.08
N GLU A 169 1.76 -18.49 -12.23
CA GLU A 169 3.20 -18.21 -12.32
C GLU A 169 3.75 -17.42 -11.14
N SER A 170 2.89 -16.62 -10.51
CA SER A 170 3.25 -15.77 -9.37
C SER A 170 2.95 -16.43 -8.04
N ARG A 171 3.25 -15.72 -6.95
CA ARG A 171 2.93 -16.18 -5.58
C ARG A 171 1.42 -16.22 -5.36
N GLU A 172 0.97 -17.16 -4.54
CA GLU A 172 -0.43 -17.29 -4.15
C GLU A 172 -0.57 -17.07 -2.65
N GLU A 173 -1.08 -15.92 -2.23
CA GLU A 173 -1.02 -15.46 -0.83
C GLU A 173 -2.34 -14.91 -0.27
N TRP A 174 -3.44 -14.97 -1.04
CA TRP A 174 -4.71 -14.40 -0.61
C TRP A 174 -5.23 -14.95 0.74
N GLY A 175 -4.90 -16.19 1.06
CA GLY A 175 -5.27 -16.82 2.31
C GLY A 175 -4.63 -16.18 3.54
N SER A 176 -3.40 -15.66 3.40
CA SER A 176 -2.74 -14.89 4.45
C SER A 176 -3.52 -13.61 4.78
N ASN A 177 -3.90 -12.86 3.76
CA ASN A 177 -4.67 -11.63 3.92
C ASN A 177 -6.08 -11.90 4.45
N LEU A 178 -6.71 -12.99 4.00
CA LEU A 178 -8.00 -13.42 4.52
C LEU A 178 -7.93 -13.73 6.03
N ALA A 179 -6.92 -14.46 6.47
CA ALA A 179 -6.75 -14.81 7.88
C ALA A 179 -6.53 -13.55 8.76
N ILE A 180 -5.71 -12.60 8.29
CA ILE A 180 -5.49 -11.32 8.98
C ILE A 180 -6.81 -10.54 9.07
N MET A 181 -7.53 -10.42 7.97
CA MET A 181 -8.81 -9.71 7.93
C MET A 181 -9.85 -10.33 8.86
N LEU A 182 -10.01 -11.66 8.81
CA LEU A 182 -10.95 -12.39 9.68
C LEU A 182 -10.58 -12.27 11.14
N THR A 183 -9.28 -12.26 11.48
CA THR A 183 -8.82 -12.05 12.86
C THR A 183 -9.20 -10.64 13.34
N MET A 184 -8.97 -9.61 12.55
CA MET A 184 -9.39 -8.24 12.91
C MET A 184 -10.92 -8.13 13.03
N LEU A 185 -11.66 -8.77 12.14
CA LEU A 185 -13.12 -8.81 12.20
C LEU A 185 -13.59 -9.49 13.50
N GLY A 186 -12.99 -10.63 13.86
CA GLY A 186 -13.27 -11.33 15.11
C GLY A 186 -12.97 -10.47 16.33
N ILE A 187 -11.84 -9.75 16.35
CA ILE A 187 -11.50 -8.79 17.41
C ILE A 187 -12.56 -7.69 17.49
N GLY A 188 -12.97 -7.13 16.35
CA GLY A 188 -14.00 -6.09 16.28
C GLY A 188 -15.33 -6.53 16.86
N ILE A 189 -15.79 -7.73 16.50
CA ILE A 189 -17.02 -8.33 17.00
C ILE A 189 -16.91 -8.57 18.52
N PHE A 190 -15.82 -9.22 18.97
CA PHE A 190 -15.61 -9.52 20.38
C PHE A 190 -15.51 -8.27 21.27
N ARG A 191 -14.90 -7.20 20.76
CA ARG A 191 -14.74 -5.92 21.45
C ARG A 191 -15.89 -4.93 21.22
N ASN A 192 -16.93 -5.32 20.50
CA ASN A 192 -18.04 -4.44 20.09
C ASN A 192 -17.52 -3.15 19.42
N ASP A 193 -16.53 -3.31 18.52
CA ASP A 193 -15.98 -2.22 17.74
C ASP A 193 -16.67 -2.14 16.39
N ASN A 194 -17.80 -1.39 16.37
CA ASN A 194 -18.59 -1.26 15.15
C ASN A 194 -17.85 -0.50 14.05
N LEU A 195 -16.97 0.44 14.37
CA LEU A 195 -16.16 1.12 13.36
C LEU A 195 -15.23 0.12 12.65
N LEU A 196 -14.54 -0.71 13.45
CA LEU A 196 -13.63 -1.73 12.92
C LEU A 196 -14.38 -2.72 12.03
N THR A 197 -15.48 -3.29 12.50
CA THR A 197 -16.26 -4.27 11.73
C THR A 197 -16.89 -3.66 10.48
N SER A 198 -17.37 -2.43 10.55
CA SER A 198 -17.97 -1.72 9.40
C SER A 198 -16.95 -1.41 8.33
N LEU A 199 -15.76 -0.87 8.69
CA LEU A 199 -14.73 -0.55 7.69
C LEU A 199 -14.08 -1.79 7.07
N ILE A 200 -13.96 -2.90 7.81
CA ILE A 200 -13.53 -4.17 7.23
C ILE A 200 -14.57 -4.65 6.21
N SER A 201 -15.83 -4.75 6.61
CA SER A 201 -16.90 -5.30 5.77
C SER A 201 -17.18 -4.42 4.56
N GLY A 202 -17.24 -3.09 4.76
CA GLY A 202 -17.40 -2.13 3.67
C GLY A 202 -16.22 -2.10 2.72
N GLY A 203 -15.00 -2.11 3.27
CA GLY A 203 -13.77 -2.20 2.48
C GLY A 203 -13.74 -3.45 1.63
N PHE A 204 -14.09 -4.61 2.22
CA PHE A 204 -14.19 -5.86 1.47
C PHE A 204 -15.25 -5.76 0.36
N ALA A 205 -16.46 -5.32 0.66
CA ALA A 205 -17.53 -5.25 -0.32
C ALA A 205 -17.19 -4.32 -1.51
N PHE A 206 -16.70 -3.11 -1.23
CA PHE A 206 -16.39 -2.14 -2.27
C PHE A 206 -15.08 -2.44 -3.00
N GLY A 207 -14.09 -3.03 -2.37
CA GLY A 207 -12.90 -3.55 -3.03
C GLY A 207 -13.23 -4.71 -3.98
N PHE A 208 -14.11 -5.61 -3.55
CA PHE A 208 -14.64 -6.71 -4.37
C PHE A 208 -15.36 -6.19 -5.62
N ILE A 209 -16.32 -5.28 -5.46
CA ILE A 209 -17.05 -4.64 -6.57
C ILE A 209 -16.09 -3.83 -7.45
N GLY A 210 -15.16 -3.11 -6.82
CA GLY A 210 -14.17 -2.29 -7.49
C GLY A 210 -13.35 -3.07 -8.52
N TRP A 211 -12.89 -4.25 -8.17
CA TRP A 211 -12.17 -5.12 -9.10
C TRP A 211 -13.06 -5.65 -10.23
N LEU A 212 -14.30 -6.06 -9.93
CA LEU A 212 -15.21 -6.54 -10.97
C LEU A 212 -15.47 -5.46 -12.03
N VAL A 213 -15.67 -4.23 -11.60
CA VAL A 213 -15.88 -3.10 -12.51
C VAL A 213 -14.57 -2.74 -13.23
N ALA A 214 -13.46 -2.68 -12.51
CA ALA A 214 -12.16 -2.28 -13.05
C ALA A 214 -11.68 -3.23 -14.16
N ILE A 215 -11.74 -4.54 -13.93
CA ILE A 215 -11.33 -5.51 -14.94
C ILE A 215 -12.27 -5.50 -16.15
N LYS A 216 -13.56 -5.22 -15.93
CA LYS A 216 -14.50 -5.08 -17.03
C LYS A 216 -14.22 -3.86 -17.89
N PHE A 217 -13.87 -2.73 -17.29
CA PHE A 217 -13.41 -1.57 -18.04
C PHE A 217 -12.13 -1.86 -18.83
N TYR A 218 -11.19 -2.57 -18.23
CA TYR A 218 -9.97 -2.97 -18.94
C TYR A 218 -10.29 -3.88 -20.14
N ASP A 219 -11.11 -4.89 -19.95
CA ASP A 219 -11.58 -5.78 -21.03
C ASP A 219 -12.19 -4.97 -22.19
N LEU A 220 -13.05 -3.98 -21.88
CA LEU A 220 -13.67 -3.10 -22.87
C LEU A 220 -12.68 -2.14 -23.56
N CYS A 221 -11.53 -1.83 -22.93
CA CYS A 221 -10.49 -1.03 -23.55
C CYS A 221 -9.70 -1.81 -24.62
N ILE A 222 -9.45 -3.09 -24.38
CA ILE A 222 -8.56 -3.90 -25.24
C ILE A 222 -9.33 -4.81 -26.22
N HIS A 223 -10.57 -5.17 -25.92
CA HIS A 223 -11.38 -6.01 -26.78
C HIS A 223 -12.60 -5.25 -27.33
N PRO A 224 -12.99 -5.48 -28.59
CA PRO A 224 -14.20 -4.89 -29.14
C PRO A 224 -15.47 -5.45 -28.47
N MET A 225 -16.49 -4.63 -28.37
CA MET A 225 -17.84 -5.04 -28.01
C MET A 225 -18.44 -5.97 -29.07
N LYS A 226 -19.57 -6.64 -28.76
CA LYS A 226 -20.26 -7.56 -29.68
C LYS A 226 -20.60 -6.97 -31.06
N ASN A 227 -20.73 -5.64 -31.15
CA ASN A 227 -20.98 -4.93 -32.40
C ASN A 227 -19.70 -4.55 -33.16
N GLY A 228 -18.53 -5.05 -32.75
CA GLY A 228 -17.22 -4.76 -33.34
C GLY A 228 -16.65 -3.39 -32.98
N ARG A 229 -17.37 -2.56 -32.22
CA ARG A 229 -16.89 -1.23 -31.81
C ARG A 229 -16.17 -1.30 -30.48
N PHE A 230 -15.21 -0.40 -30.27
CA PHE A 230 -14.54 -0.22 -28.98
C PHE A 230 -15.21 0.90 -28.18
N ILE A 231 -15.10 0.82 -26.84
CA ILE A 231 -15.77 1.77 -25.94
C ILE A 231 -15.36 3.23 -26.20
N PHE A 232 -14.13 3.47 -26.60
CA PHE A 232 -13.60 4.79 -26.88
C PHE A 232 -13.68 5.16 -28.38
N GLY A 233 -14.35 4.33 -29.19
CA GLY A 233 -14.49 4.52 -30.64
C GLY A 233 -13.24 4.19 -31.46
N ASP A 234 -13.41 4.12 -32.79
CA ASP A 234 -12.33 3.70 -33.70
C ASP A 234 -11.32 4.81 -34.03
N LYS A 235 -11.69 6.07 -33.74
CA LYS A 235 -10.84 7.25 -34.02
C LYS A 235 -9.78 7.53 -32.95
N ILE A 236 -9.91 6.94 -31.77
CA ILE A 236 -8.95 7.13 -30.69
C ILE A 236 -7.81 6.13 -30.86
N ASP A 237 -6.60 6.65 -30.97
CA ASP A 237 -5.40 5.83 -31.00
C ASP A 237 -5.26 5.06 -29.66
N ARG A 238 -5.59 3.77 -29.71
CA ARG A 238 -5.56 2.87 -28.55
C ARG A 238 -4.19 2.70 -27.93
N LYS A 239 -3.12 2.99 -28.69
CA LYS A 239 -1.76 3.01 -28.15
C LYS A 239 -1.56 4.11 -27.10
N ARG A 240 -2.47 5.10 -27.07
CA ARG A 240 -2.48 6.19 -26.08
C ARG A 240 -3.33 5.93 -24.85
N ILE A 241 -4.23 4.94 -24.91
CA ILE A 241 -5.07 4.55 -23.76
C ILE A 241 -4.45 3.32 -23.11
N ASP A 242 -3.85 3.53 -21.94
CA ASP A 242 -3.37 2.44 -21.12
C ASP A 242 -4.53 1.84 -20.32
N GLY A 243 -5.09 0.72 -20.83
CA GLY A 243 -6.21 0.01 -20.19
C GLY A 243 -5.84 -0.49 -18.78
N TRP A 244 -4.57 -0.79 -18.52
CA TRP A 244 -4.08 -1.15 -17.21
C TRP A 244 -4.27 0.00 -16.22
N LYS A 245 -3.95 1.23 -16.64
CA LYS A 245 -4.17 2.43 -15.84
C LYS A 245 -5.65 2.70 -15.60
N VAL A 246 -6.48 2.57 -16.62
CA VAL A 246 -7.94 2.70 -16.48
C VAL A 246 -8.47 1.75 -15.39
N MET A 247 -7.99 0.51 -15.38
CA MET A 247 -8.34 -0.49 -14.37
C MET A 247 -7.90 -0.06 -12.96
N GLU A 248 -6.63 0.32 -12.80
CA GLU A 248 -6.08 0.74 -11.51
C GLU A 248 -6.80 1.98 -10.94
N PHE A 249 -7.05 2.98 -11.79
CA PHE A 249 -7.82 4.19 -11.40
C PHE A 249 -9.25 3.81 -10.98
N THR A 250 -9.91 2.94 -11.72
CA THR A 250 -11.29 2.51 -11.41
C THR A 250 -11.37 1.75 -10.09
N LEU A 251 -10.46 0.81 -9.86
CA LEU A 251 -10.37 0.08 -8.59
C LEU A 251 -10.22 1.04 -7.41
N GLY A 252 -9.26 1.96 -7.50
CA GLY A 252 -9.01 2.92 -6.45
C GLY A 252 -10.19 3.85 -6.19
N ALA A 253 -10.86 4.30 -7.26
CA ALA A 253 -12.04 5.16 -7.15
C ALA A 253 -13.17 4.48 -6.38
N ILE A 254 -13.53 3.27 -6.76
CA ILE A 254 -14.66 2.54 -6.15
C ILE A 254 -14.32 2.11 -4.71
N GLY A 255 -13.12 1.60 -4.48
CA GLY A 255 -12.67 1.21 -3.15
C GLY A 255 -12.60 2.40 -2.19
N GLY A 256 -12.01 3.51 -2.63
CA GLY A 256 -11.94 4.76 -1.85
C GLY A 256 -13.32 5.34 -1.56
N MET A 257 -14.19 5.40 -2.57
CA MET A 257 -15.60 5.82 -2.42
C MET A 257 -16.32 4.96 -1.37
N GLY A 258 -16.19 3.65 -1.45
CA GLY A 258 -16.93 2.75 -0.59
C GLY A 258 -16.49 2.80 0.86
N VAL A 259 -15.17 2.74 1.12
CA VAL A 259 -14.65 2.83 2.49
C VAL A 259 -15.02 4.16 3.14
N SER A 260 -14.89 5.27 2.40
CA SER A 260 -15.25 6.59 2.91
C SER A 260 -16.75 6.77 3.14
N LEU A 261 -17.58 6.18 2.30
CA LEU A 261 -19.04 6.18 2.50
C LEU A 261 -19.41 5.46 3.81
N VAL A 262 -18.89 4.24 4.01
CA VAL A 262 -19.14 3.47 5.24
C VAL A 262 -18.59 4.21 6.47
N PHE A 263 -17.43 4.83 6.36
CA PHE A 263 -16.87 5.68 7.41
C PHE A 263 -17.81 6.83 7.76
N CYS A 264 -18.32 7.57 6.78
CA CYS A 264 -19.25 8.67 7.02
C CYS A 264 -20.56 8.23 7.68
N LEU A 265 -21.02 7.01 7.37
CA LEU A 265 -22.18 6.41 8.01
C LEU A 265 -21.94 5.97 9.46
N SER A 266 -20.67 5.76 9.85
CA SER A 266 -20.24 5.40 11.20
C SER A 266 -20.02 6.63 12.11
N GLY A 267 -20.79 7.69 11.90
CA GLY A 267 -20.60 8.98 12.61
C GLY A 267 -20.76 8.90 14.14
N LYS A 268 -21.57 7.98 14.65
CA LYS A 268 -21.73 7.76 16.10
C LYS A 268 -20.44 7.25 16.73
N GLU A 269 -19.83 6.26 16.13
CA GLU A 269 -18.58 5.64 16.55
C GLU A 269 -17.43 6.64 16.52
N ILE A 270 -17.36 7.45 15.45
CA ILE A 270 -16.35 8.50 15.28
C ILE A 270 -16.48 9.56 16.38
N ASN A 271 -17.71 10.00 16.67
CA ASN A 271 -17.97 10.97 17.73
C ASN A 271 -17.58 10.40 19.11
N ALA A 272 -17.93 9.15 19.40
CA ALA A 272 -17.56 8.50 20.65
C ALA A 272 -16.02 8.39 20.84
N ILE A 273 -15.29 8.12 19.75
CA ILE A 273 -13.82 8.11 19.77
C ILE A 273 -13.29 9.53 20.06
N ASN A 274 -13.80 10.56 19.38
CA ASN A 274 -13.38 11.94 19.59
C ASN A 274 -13.69 12.42 21.00
N GLU A 275 -14.85 12.08 21.57
CA GLU A 275 -15.21 12.37 22.96
C GLU A 275 -14.24 11.69 23.94
N ALA A 276 -13.90 10.42 23.73
CA ALA A 276 -12.95 9.72 24.57
C ALA A 276 -11.55 10.36 24.51
N ILE A 277 -11.09 10.78 23.32
CA ILE A 277 -9.82 11.49 23.15
C ILE A 277 -9.86 12.86 23.84
N ALA A 278 -10.98 13.60 23.73
CA ALA A 278 -11.12 14.90 24.37
C ALA A 278 -11.09 14.81 25.89
N LEU A 279 -11.64 13.74 26.46
CA LEU A 279 -11.68 13.51 27.90
C LEU A 279 -10.35 12.99 28.48
N ASN A 280 -9.69 12.07 27.80
CA ASN A 280 -8.57 11.31 28.33
C ASN A 280 -7.23 11.61 27.64
N GLY A 281 -7.23 12.41 26.57
CA GLY A 281 -6.11 12.51 25.65
C GLY A 281 -5.97 11.30 24.73
N VAL A 282 -5.02 11.37 23.82
CA VAL A 282 -4.69 10.23 22.95
C VAL A 282 -3.98 9.15 23.75
N PHE A 283 -4.45 7.92 23.62
CA PHE A 283 -3.80 6.77 24.26
C PHE A 283 -2.41 6.54 23.65
N ASN A 284 -1.39 6.86 24.43
CA ASN A 284 0.02 6.73 24.03
C ASN A 284 0.84 6.02 25.13
N PRO A 285 0.70 4.70 25.27
CA PRO A 285 1.39 3.95 26.32
C PRO A 285 2.91 3.84 26.10
N ILE A 286 3.41 4.15 24.90
CA ILE A 286 4.85 4.08 24.57
C ILE A 286 5.53 5.46 24.55
N ALA A 287 4.91 6.50 25.11
CA ALA A 287 5.48 7.86 25.14
C ALA A 287 6.93 7.89 25.67
N LYS A 288 7.24 7.06 26.68
CA LYS A 288 8.60 6.95 27.24
C LYS A 288 9.58 6.24 26.30
N ALA A 289 9.10 5.44 25.36
CA ALA A 289 9.92 4.72 24.38
C ALA A 289 10.14 5.50 23.08
N GLU A 290 9.34 6.52 22.80
CA GLU A 290 9.45 7.32 21.57
C GLU A 290 10.86 7.93 21.35
N PRO A 291 11.59 8.41 22.36
CA PRO A 291 12.96 8.90 22.17
C PRO A 291 13.94 7.84 21.63
N PHE A 292 13.60 6.55 21.78
CA PHE A 292 14.43 5.46 21.26
C PHE A 292 14.06 5.06 19.82
N MET A 293 13.02 5.64 19.23
CA MET A 293 12.59 5.33 17.85
C MET A 293 13.70 5.48 16.80
N PRO A 294 14.60 6.49 16.83
CA PRO A 294 15.72 6.54 15.90
C PRO A 294 16.56 5.27 15.92
N PHE A 295 16.79 4.69 17.08
CA PHE A 295 17.54 3.43 17.20
C PHE A 295 16.76 2.25 16.63
N VAL A 296 15.44 2.20 16.80
CA VAL A 296 14.58 1.18 16.18
C VAL A 296 14.63 1.29 14.66
N ILE A 297 14.58 2.50 14.12
CA ILE A 297 14.71 2.76 12.68
C ILE A 297 16.09 2.30 12.16
N LEU A 298 17.14 2.65 12.85
CA LEU A 298 18.50 2.23 12.47
C LEU A 298 18.68 0.71 12.54
N ALA A 299 18.15 0.06 13.58
CA ALA A 299 18.17 -1.40 13.69
C ALA A 299 17.34 -2.06 12.57
N SER A 300 16.19 -1.49 12.25
CA SER A 300 15.35 -1.93 11.14
C SER A 300 16.06 -1.78 9.80
N ALA A 301 16.73 -0.65 9.59
CA ALA A 301 17.52 -0.39 8.41
C ALA A 301 18.69 -1.38 8.27
N ALA A 302 19.40 -1.64 9.37
CA ALA A 302 20.50 -2.59 9.39
C ALA A 302 20.04 -4.01 9.06
N ALA A 303 18.92 -4.45 9.63
CA ALA A 303 18.36 -5.78 9.32
C ALA A 303 18.00 -5.93 7.85
N VAL A 304 17.42 -4.89 7.24
CA VAL A 304 17.13 -4.87 5.80
C VAL A 304 18.39 -5.01 4.97
N ILE A 305 19.43 -4.24 5.31
CA ILE A 305 20.72 -4.34 4.62
C ILE A 305 21.26 -5.77 4.74
N VAL A 306 21.22 -6.36 5.94
CA VAL A 306 21.68 -7.74 6.18
C VAL A 306 20.90 -8.73 5.34
N ILE A 307 19.57 -8.61 5.27
CA ILE A 307 18.70 -9.48 4.47
C ILE A 307 19.06 -9.36 2.99
N ASN A 308 19.17 -8.14 2.47
CA ASN A 308 19.51 -7.93 1.05
C ASN A 308 20.92 -8.42 0.71
N VAL A 309 21.90 -8.26 1.64
CA VAL A 309 23.24 -8.82 1.46
C VAL A 309 23.19 -10.35 1.44
N TYR A 310 22.44 -10.95 2.34
CA TYR A 310 22.25 -12.40 2.39
C TYR A 310 21.65 -12.92 1.08
N GLU A 311 20.56 -12.33 0.59
CA GLU A 311 19.96 -12.68 -0.69
C GLU A 311 20.97 -12.60 -1.84
N TYR A 312 21.70 -11.49 -1.92
CA TYR A 312 22.75 -11.32 -2.92
C TYR A 312 23.81 -12.41 -2.87
N LEU A 313 24.27 -12.79 -1.66
CA LEU A 313 25.29 -13.83 -1.50
C LEU A 313 24.78 -15.22 -1.88
N VAL A 314 23.52 -15.52 -1.58
CA VAL A 314 22.85 -16.79 -1.97
C VAL A 314 22.74 -16.87 -3.49
N GLU A 315 22.22 -15.81 -4.15
CA GLU A 315 22.13 -15.75 -5.60
C GLU A 315 23.51 -15.85 -6.28
N LYS A 316 24.51 -15.17 -5.76
CA LYS A 316 25.88 -15.21 -6.30
C LYS A 316 26.49 -16.62 -6.27
N LYS A 317 26.10 -17.44 -5.30
CA LYS A 317 26.52 -18.85 -5.18
C LYS A 317 25.67 -19.81 -6.02
N GLY A 318 24.70 -19.29 -6.81
CA GLY A 318 23.79 -20.11 -7.61
C GLY A 318 22.70 -20.81 -6.78
N GLY A 319 22.53 -20.43 -5.52
CA GLY A 319 21.44 -20.92 -4.69
C GLY A 319 20.12 -20.22 -5.00
N SER A 320 19.01 -20.90 -4.76
CA SER A 320 17.68 -20.29 -4.69
C SER A 320 17.26 -20.13 -3.25
N TYR A 321 16.67 -18.99 -2.90
CA TYR A 321 16.02 -18.82 -1.60
C TYR A 321 14.49 -18.90 -1.77
N ASN A 322 13.83 -19.32 -0.71
CA ASN A 322 12.38 -19.35 -0.74
C ASN A 322 11.85 -17.93 -0.61
N SER A 323 11.50 -17.30 -1.73
CA SER A 323 11.03 -15.91 -1.79
C SER A 323 9.84 -15.65 -0.87
N PHE A 324 8.96 -16.64 -0.69
CA PHE A 324 7.82 -16.51 0.20
C PHE A 324 8.23 -16.38 1.67
N VAL A 325 9.20 -17.19 2.13
CA VAL A 325 9.70 -17.12 3.51
C VAL A 325 10.41 -15.79 3.74
N MET A 326 11.20 -15.34 2.77
CA MET A 326 11.89 -14.05 2.84
C MET A 326 10.91 -12.87 2.85
N ASP A 327 9.90 -12.90 1.99
CA ASP A 327 8.81 -11.91 1.99
C ASP A 327 8.07 -11.88 3.33
N LEU A 328 7.85 -13.03 3.94
CA LEU A 328 7.19 -13.13 5.25
C LEU A 328 8.07 -12.61 6.40
N ILE A 329 9.39 -12.79 6.31
CA ILE A 329 10.35 -12.23 7.25
C ILE A 329 10.47 -10.71 7.06
N GLU A 330 10.55 -10.23 5.82
CA GLU A 330 10.59 -8.81 5.52
C GLU A 330 9.32 -8.08 5.98
N ARG A 331 8.14 -8.62 5.68
CA ARG A 331 6.85 -8.01 6.06
C ARG A 331 6.65 -7.82 7.56
N PRO A 332 6.90 -8.84 8.42
CA PRO A 332 6.80 -8.66 9.86
C PRO A 332 7.74 -7.59 10.37
N PHE A 333 8.97 -7.58 9.87
CA PHE A 333 9.97 -6.63 10.33
C PHE A 333 9.62 -5.19 9.96
N PHE A 334 9.10 -4.98 8.73
CA PHE A 334 8.75 -3.63 8.26
C PHE A 334 7.37 -3.17 8.66
N ASN A 335 6.41 -4.10 8.75
CA ASN A 335 5.02 -3.74 9.00
C ASN A 335 4.63 -3.96 10.47
N VAL A 336 5.13 -5.00 11.13
CA VAL A 336 4.75 -5.33 12.50
C VAL A 336 5.34 -4.33 13.49
N VAL A 337 6.64 -4.08 13.42
CA VAL A 337 7.28 -3.12 14.34
C VAL A 337 6.77 -1.69 14.12
N PRO A 338 6.77 -1.15 12.89
CA PRO A 338 6.13 0.13 12.62
C PRO A 338 4.67 0.19 13.05
N MET A 339 3.89 -0.87 12.86
CA MET A 339 2.49 -0.91 13.26
C MET A 339 2.31 -0.79 14.77
N ILE A 340 3.17 -1.42 15.57
CA ILE A 340 3.17 -1.25 17.04
C ILE A 340 3.34 0.23 17.40
N PHE A 341 4.32 0.90 16.79
CA PHE A 341 4.56 2.32 17.04
C PHE A 341 3.42 3.22 16.54
N VAL A 342 2.74 2.85 15.46
CA VAL A 342 1.58 3.57 14.96
C VAL A 342 0.37 3.42 15.86
N LEU A 343 0.09 2.19 16.33
CA LEU A 343 -1.10 1.91 17.14
C LEU A 343 -0.97 2.36 18.61
N LEU A 344 0.25 2.49 19.12
CA LEU A 344 0.52 2.79 20.52
C LEU A 344 1.26 4.12 20.74
N GLY A 345 1.69 4.78 19.67
CA GLY A 345 2.50 5.99 19.73
C GLY A 345 1.72 7.26 19.46
N SER A 346 2.47 8.35 19.48
CA SER A 346 1.96 9.67 19.13
C SER A 346 1.82 9.88 17.62
N ASN A 347 1.19 11.00 17.27
CA ASN A 347 1.17 11.51 15.90
C ASN A 347 2.60 11.70 15.33
N GLY A 348 3.56 12.11 16.17
CA GLY A 348 4.98 12.20 15.81
C GLY A 348 5.60 10.84 15.49
N ALA A 349 5.34 9.82 16.30
CA ALA A 349 5.77 8.46 16.07
C ALA A 349 5.22 7.92 14.75
N ALA A 350 3.93 8.12 14.49
CA ALA A 350 3.29 7.71 13.25
C ALA A 350 3.88 8.42 12.02
N ARG A 351 4.20 9.72 12.12
CA ARG A 351 4.91 10.48 11.06
C ARG A 351 6.25 9.85 10.74
N LEU A 352 7.06 9.60 11.75
CA LEU A 352 8.39 9.03 11.59
C LEU A 352 8.34 7.65 10.95
N MET A 353 7.41 6.79 11.39
CA MET A 353 7.21 5.47 10.80
C MET A 353 6.72 5.55 9.34
N THR A 354 5.85 6.50 9.02
CA THR A 354 5.39 6.72 7.63
C THR A 354 6.55 7.10 6.72
N VAL A 355 7.39 8.04 7.15
CA VAL A 355 8.57 8.46 6.40
C VAL A 355 9.52 7.28 6.21
N PHE A 356 9.80 6.53 7.27
CA PHE A 356 10.65 5.35 7.21
C PHE A 356 10.13 4.32 6.20
N MET A 357 8.83 3.99 6.26
CA MET A 357 8.22 3.03 5.34
C MET A 357 8.26 3.50 3.89
N LEU A 358 7.97 4.78 3.62
CA LEU A 358 8.03 5.34 2.27
C LEU A 358 9.46 5.34 1.73
N ILE A 359 10.43 5.79 2.51
CA ILE A 359 11.84 5.78 2.10
C ILE A 359 12.30 4.36 1.83
N PHE A 360 12.04 3.46 2.77
CA PHE A 360 12.51 2.10 2.69
C PHE A 360 11.92 1.37 1.47
N VAL A 361 10.60 1.33 1.37
CA VAL A 361 9.94 0.54 0.34
C VAL A 361 10.09 1.15 -1.05
N VAL A 362 9.98 2.47 -1.14
CA VAL A 362 10.07 3.16 -2.43
C VAL A 362 11.50 3.25 -2.94
N SER A 363 12.45 3.54 -2.06
CA SER A 363 13.83 3.81 -2.49
C SER A 363 14.68 2.54 -2.61
N VAL A 364 14.62 1.65 -1.65
CA VAL A 364 15.54 0.52 -1.59
C VAL A 364 15.13 -0.62 -2.50
N LYS A 365 13.91 -1.11 -2.35
CA LYS A 365 13.51 -2.33 -3.05
C LYS A 365 13.16 -2.08 -4.52
N SER A 366 12.52 -0.95 -4.83
CA SER A 366 12.25 -0.59 -6.23
C SER A 366 13.52 -0.33 -7.04
N ILE A 367 14.59 0.10 -6.38
CA ILE A 367 15.89 0.33 -7.02
C ILE A 367 16.68 -0.98 -7.09
N ALA A 368 16.70 -1.77 -6.03
CA ALA A 368 17.39 -3.05 -6.00
C ALA A 368 16.88 -4.00 -7.10
N ASP A 369 15.58 -4.09 -7.28
CA ASP A 369 14.96 -4.95 -8.30
C ASP A 369 15.30 -4.54 -9.76
N ARG A 370 15.70 -3.29 -9.98
CA ARG A 370 15.98 -2.73 -11.32
C ARG A 370 17.44 -2.72 -11.71
N PHE A 371 18.36 -2.90 -10.76
CA PHE A 371 19.79 -2.92 -11.06
C PHE A 371 20.26 -4.34 -11.44
N PRO A 372 21.24 -4.44 -12.37
CA PRO A 372 21.78 -5.74 -12.75
C PRO A 372 22.38 -6.45 -11.54
N LYS A 373 22.01 -7.71 -11.35
CA LYS A 373 22.51 -8.56 -10.28
C LYS A 373 24.05 -8.50 -10.23
N GLY A 374 24.61 -8.22 -9.08
CA GLY A 374 26.04 -8.23 -8.82
C GLY A 374 26.78 -6.90 -8.70
N LYS A 375 26.17 -5.75 -9.05
CA LYS A 375 26.80 -4.42 -8.87
C LYS A 375 25.97 -3.42 -8.08
N SER A 376 24.81 -3.84 -7.57
CA SER A 376 23.72 -2.91 -7.27
C SER A 376 23.45 -2.63 -5.81
N ILE A 377 24.03 -3.38 -4.88
CA ILE A 377 23.68 -3.23 -3.45
C ILE A 377 24.19 -1.92 -2.84
N VAL A 378 25.32 -1.41 -3.37
CA VAL A 378 25.93 -0.19 -2.82
C VAL A 378 25.07 1.04 -3.07
N PHE A 379 24.45 1.16 -4.23
CA PHE A 379 23.67 2.34 -4.58
C PHE A 379 22.32 2.40 -3.85
N PRO A 380 21.49 1.34 -3.82
CA PRO A 380 20.29 1.33 -2.99
C PRO A 380 20.59 1.55 -1.51
N ALA A 381 21.64 0.94 -0.99
CA ALA A 381 22.06 1.15 0.40
C ALA A 381 22.46 2.60 0.66
N ALA A 382 23.21 3.23 -0.26
CA ALA A 382 23.61 4.63 -0.14
C ALA A 382 22.39 5.57 -0.18
N VAL A 383 21.42 5.33 -1.07
CA VAL A 383 20.18 6.11 -1.12
C VAL A 383 19.39 5.95 0.17
N PHE A 384 19.27 4.74 0.67
CA PHE A 384 18.57 4.46 1.91
C PHE A 384 19.23 5.12 3.12
N VAL A 385 20.54 4.95 3.28
CA VAL A 385 21.30 5.59 4.37
C VAL A 385 21.17 7.10 4.28
N SER A 386 21.35 7.69 3.10
CA SER A 386 21.22 9.13 2.91
C SER A 386 19.83 9.65 3.26
N ALA A 387 18.77 8.95 2.82
CA ALA A 387 17.39 9.31 3.13
C ALA A 387 17.10 9.16 4.63
N THR A 388 17.59 8.09 5.27
CA THR A 388 17.44 7.87 6.71
C THR A 388 18.15 8.95 7.52
N VAL A 389 19.41 9.25 7.17
CA VAL A 389 20.18 10.32 7.83
C VAL A 389 19.49 11.67 7.65
N LEU A 390 19.04 12.01 6.43
CA LEU A 390 18.31 13.26 6.18
C LEU A 390 17.04 13.34 7.04
N THR A 391 16.29 12.25 7.14
CA THR A 391 15.09 12.16 7.97
C THR A 391 15.41 12.43 9.44
N LEU A 392 16.43 11.77 9.99
CA LEU A 392 16.83 11.95 11.39
C LEU A 392 17.37 13.38 11.67
N VAL A 393 18.11 13.95 10.72
CA VAL A 393 18.60 15.34 10.82
C VAL A 393 17.44 16.33 10.83
N LEU A 394 16.45 16.16 9.94
CA LEU A 394 15.27 17.02 9.90
C LEU A 394 14.46 16.93 11.19
N ASP A 395 14.29 15.72 11.74
CA ASP A 395 13.62 15.53 13.03
C ASP A 395 14.35 16.24 14.16
N PHE A 396 15.66 16.04 14.24
CA PHE A 396 16.49 16.66 15.28
C PHE A 396 16.50 18.20 15.20
N VAL A 397 16.59 18.76 13.98
CA VAL A 397 16.70 20.22 13.76
C VAL A 397 15.37 20.92 13.98
N LYS A 398 14.26 20.31 13.57
CA LYS A 398 12.94 20.96 13.61
C LYS A 398 12.06 20.55 14.79
N GLY A 399 12.43 19.48 15.51
CA GLY A 399 11.65 18.94 16.61
C GLY A 399 10.29 18.34 16.15
N GLY A 400 10.22 17.92 14.86
CA GLY A 400 9.06 17.30 14.26
C GLY A 400 9.03 17.45 12.74
N TYR A 401 8.14 16.67 12.08
CA TYR A 401 8.01 16.67 10.62
C TYR A 401 6.76 17.41 10.16
N SER A 402 6.93 18.23 9.13
CA SER A 402 5.83 18.68 8.29
C SER A 402 5.60 17.70 7.14
N ALA A 403 4.46 17.81 6.45
CA ALA A 403 4.25 17.04 5.23
C ALA A 403 5.28 17.35 4.14
N PHE A 404 5.82 18.57 4.12
CA PHE A 404 6.90 18.96 3.22
C PHE A 404 8.19 18.16 3.51
N ASP A 405 8.53 17.94 4.78
CA ASP A 405 9.70 17.14 5.16
C ASP A 405 9.55 15.67 4.75
N ILE A 406 8.32 15.11 4.81
CA ILE A 406 8.01 13.78 4.32
C ILE A 406 8.27 13.68 2.81
N ILE A 407 7.80 14.67 2.04
CA ILE A 407 8.04 14.73 0.59
C ILE A 407 9.52 14.86 0.30
N PHE A 408 10.22 15.72 1.02
CA PHE A 408 11.64 15.99 0.83
C PHE A 408 12.51 14.78 1.17
N ALA A 409 12.28 14.17 2.34
CA ALA A 409 13.05 13.02 2.80
C ALA A 409 12.76 11.74 2.01
N GLY A 410 11.50 11.53 1.59
CA GLY A 410 11.11 10.36 0.81
C GLY A 410 11.16 10.58 -0.70
N GLY A 411 10.72 11.74 -1.19
CA GLY A 411 10.56 12.02 -2.60
C GLY A 411 11.85 12.34 -3.33
N LEU A 412 12.71 13.22 -2.79
CA LEU A 412 13.93 13.65 -3.48
C LEU A 412 14.94 12.52 -3.70
N PRO A 413 15.30 11.71 -2.70
CA PRO A 413 16.19 10.57 -2.91
C PRO A 413 15.66 9.60 -3.94
N TYR A 414 14.34 9.38 -3.94
CA TYR A 414 13.68 8.54 -4.92
C TYR A 414 13.77 9.10 -6.34
N ILE A 415 13.48 10.40 -6.52
CA ILE A 415 13.60 11.09 -7.82
C ILE A 415 15.04 11.00 -8.33
N ALA A 416 16.00 11.31 -7.47
CA ALA A 416 17.41 11.24 -7.82
C ALA A 416 17.83 9.82 -8.24
N ALA A 417 17.38 8.82 -7.51
CA ALA A 417 17.65 7.42 -7.82
C ALA A 417 17.00 6.97 -9.13
N GLU A 418 15.75 7.35 -9.40
CA GLU A 418 15.06 7.01 -10.64
C GLU A 418 15.71 7.72 -11.86
N LEU A 419 16.08 8.98 -11.73
CA LEU A 419 16.81 9.71 -12.77
C LEU A 419 18.17 9.07 -13.06
N PHE A 420 18.92 8.71 -12.00
CA PHE A 420 20.19 8.03 -12.15
C PHE A 420 20.03 6.67 -12.81
N PHE A 421 19.02 5.88 -12.40
CA PHE A 421 18.74 4.56 -12.98
C PHE A 421 18.41 4.67 -14.47
N ARG A 422 17.55 5.61 -14.87
CA ARG A 422 17.22 5.84 -16.29
C ARG A 422 18.43 6.28 -17.09
N TYR A 423 19.25 7.17 -16.53
CA TYR A 423 20.52 7.55 -17.13
C TYR A 423 21.46 6.38 -17.31
N TYR A 424 21.62 5.55 -16.26
CA TYR A 424 22.50 4.38 -16.28
C TYR A 424 22.02 3.35 -17.29
N ARG A 425 20.76 2.99 -17.24
CA ARG A 425 20.16 2.02 -18.18
C ARG A 425 20.21 2.52 -19.60
N GLY A 426 19.80 3.76 -19.84
CA GLY A 426 19.79 4.35 -21.17
C GLY A 426 21.18 4.43 -21.81
N ARG A 427 22.18 4.88 -21.07
CA ARG A 427 23.55 5.00 -21.61
C ARG A 427 24.37 3.72 -21.60
N LYS A 428 24.28 2.97 -20.52
CA LYS A 428 25.14 1.79 -20.31
C LYS A 428 24.58 0.50 -20.87
N VAL A 429 23.24 0.32 -20.82
CA VAL A 429 22.58 -0.92 -21.23
C VAL A 429 21.95 -0.79 -22.62
N GLU A 430 21.17 0.28 -22.84
CA GLU A 430 20.38 0.46 -24.07
C GLU A 430 21.08 1.34 -25.11
N LYS A 431 22.24 1.91 -24.78
CA LYS A 431 23.01 2.85 -25.63
C LYS A 431 22.20 4.03 -26.18
N LYS A 432 21.14 4.41 -25.50
CA LYS A 432 20.28 5.55 -25.88
C LYS A 432 20.92 6.89 -25.53
N SER A 433 20.70 7.89 -26.38
CA SER A 433 21.08 9.26 -26.08
C SER A 433 20.19 9.87 -24.99
N MET A 434 20.69 10.89 -24.29
CA MET A 434 19.88 11.62 -23.30
C MET A 434 18.60 12.21 -23.93
N LYS A 435 18.68 12.67 -25.17
CA LYS A 435 17.53 13.22 -25.91
C LYS A 435 16.46 12.15 -26.13
N GLU A 436 16.83 10.93 -26.46
CA GLU A 436 15.89 9.80 -26.64
C GLU A 436 15.29 9.32 -25.31
N LEU A 437 16.08 9.36 -24.22
CA LEU A 437 15.58 9.03 -22.87
C LEU A 437 14.49 9.98 -22.39
N TYR A 438 14.65 11.28 -22.68
CA TYR A 438 13.69 12.32 -22.29
C TYR A 438 12.55 12.49 -23.31
N ALA A 439 12.76 12.14 -24.59
CA ALA A 439 11.72 12.21 -25.61
C ALA A 439 10.73 11.03 -25.57
N ASN A 440 11.11 9.91 -24.99
CA ASN A 440 10.18 8.80 -24.77
C ASN A 440 9.12 9.22 -23.74
N GLY A 441 7.86 9.29 -24.18
CA GLY A 441 6.71 9.89 -23.51
C GLY A 441 6.38 9.45 -22.06
N SER A 442 7.13 8.52 -21.50
CA SER A 442 6.96 8.12 -20.10
C SER A 442 7.56 9.10 -19.09
N PHE A 443 8.65 9.82 -19.43
CA PHE A 443 9.31 10.71 -18.47
C PHE A 443 8.48 11.95 -18.12
N PRO A 444 7.90 12.70 -19.08
CA PRO A 444 7.01 13.83 -18.77
C PRO A 444 5.77 13.39 -17.98
N VAL A 445 5.22 12.20 -18.29
CA VAL A 445 4.08 11.63 -17.57
C VAL A 445 4.45 11.33 -16.13
N VAL A 446 5.58 10.66 -15.91
CA VAL A 446 6.10 10.35 -14.57
C VAL A 446 6.36 11.62 -13.77
N MET A 447 7.01 12.63 -14.35
CA MET A 447 7.24 13.92 -13.69
C MET A 447 5.94 14.66 -13.41
N GLY A 448 4.98 14.63 -14.34
CA GLY A 448 3.65 15.18 -14.13
C GLY A 448 2.93 14.53 -12.95
N TYR A 449 2.95 13.21 -12.87
CA TYR A 449 2.39 12.47 -11.73
C TYR A 449 3.08 12.82 -10.40
N MET A 450 4.40 12.96 -10.38
CA MET A 450 5.12 13.34 -9.16
C MET A 450 4.77 14.76 -8.72
N ILE A 451 4.68 15.70 -9.66
CA ILE A 451 4.26 17.08 -9.37
C ILE A 451 2.84 17.12 -8.81
N ILE A 452 1.93 16.35 -9.39
CA ILE A 452 0.54 16.25 -8.91
C ILE A 452 0.51 15.62 -7.51
N GLN A 453 1.30 14.58 -7.22
CA GLN A 453 1.40 14.02 -5.86
C GLN A 453 1.89 15.04 -4.85
N VAL A 454 2.98 15.75 -5.19
CA VAL A 454 3.51 16.83 -4.35
C VAL A 454 2.43 17.89 -4.12
N ALA A 455 1.72 18.31 -5.19
CA ALA A 455 0.63 19.27 -5.08
C ALA A 455 -0.52 18.77 -4.20
N ILE A 456 -0.96 17.52 -4.37
CA ILE A 456 -2.01 16.91 -3.52
C ILE A 456 -1.57 16.90 -2.05
N ILE A 457 -0.35 16.46 -1.74
CA ILE A 457 0.15 16.41 -0.38
C ILE A 457 0.31 17.83 0.18
N CYS A 458 0.81 18.79 -0.62
CA CYS A 458 0.90 20.20 -0.22
C CYS A 458 -0.48 20.82 0.01
N VAL A 459 -1.45 20.55 -0.85
CA VAL A 459 -2.84 21.04 -0.68
C VAL A 459 -3.45 20.41 0.56
N ILE A 460 -3.39 19.11 0.74
CA ILE A 460 -3.87 18.43 1.94
C ILE A 460 -3.17 19.04 3.18
N SER A 461 -1.86 19.26 3.14
CA SER A 461 -1.11 19.85 4.24
C SER A 461 -1.51 21.29 4.52
N ALA A 462 -1.70 22.13 3.49
CA ALA A 462 -2.12 23.53 3.66
C ALA A 462 -3.54 23.68 4.21
N PHE A 463 -4.41 22.69 3.97
CA PHE A 463 -5.74 22.66 4.59
C PHE A 463 -5.76 21.99 5.97
N ILE A 464 -4.69 21.29 6.34
CA ILE A 464 -4.56 20.56 7.62
C ILE A 464 -3.78 21.38 8.66
N PHE A 465 -2.91 22.27 8.24
CA PHE A 465 -2.10 23.16 9.08
C PHE A 465 -2.49 24.64 8.88
#